data_e47caec260865b02fe456bd4f0d0eb98
#
_entry.id   e47caec260865b02fe456bd4f0d0eb98
#
_cell.length_a   1.000
_cell.length_b   1.000
_cell.length_c   1.000
_cell.angle_alpha   90.00
_cell.angle_beta   90.00
_cell.angle_gamma   90.00
#
_symmetry.space_group_name_H-M   'P 1'
#
loop_
_entity.id
_entity.type
_entity.pdbx_description
1 polymer ?
#
loop_
_entity_poly.entity_id
_entity_poly.type
_entity_poly.pdbx_seq_one_letter_code
_entity_poly.pdbx_strand_id
1 'polypeptide(L)'
;MIIGQKTFDTEHHTYIMGILNVTPDSFSDGGKYNSLDAALYHAKEMAENGVDIFDIGGESTRPGHIQISDEEEIERVVPIIAKLKTEFDIPISVDTYKSNVAEAAIQAGADLVNDIWGLKYDEKMAEVIAKYQTACCLMHNRNNTEYNNFIEDVLDDLKETIQLAKQAGIEDDKIMLDPGIGFGKTYEMNLEMMKHVDSIQTLGYPVLLGTSRKSMIGLTLDLPADQREEGTLVTTVIGMMKGCSFVR
;
A
#
# COMPACT_ATOMS: atom_id res chain seq x y z
N MET A 1 -2.02 11.61 -11.86
CA MET A 1 -1.32 11.58 -10.55
C MET A 1 0.18 11.63 -10.77
N ILE A 2 0.92 12.35 -9.92
CA ILE A 2 2.39 12.43 -9.98
C ILE A 2 2.97 11.75 -8.74
N ILE A 3 3.85 10.76 -8.93
CA ILE A 3 4.59 10.05 -7.87
C ILE A 3 6.09 10.19 -8.17
N GLY A 4 6.82 10.87 -7.29
CA GLY A 4 8.20 11.27 -7.57
C GLY A 4 8.29 12.15 -8.80
N GLN A 5 9.05 11.69 -9.80
CA GLN A 5 9.22 12.40 -11.09
C GLN A 5 8.36 11.80 -12.21
N LYS A 6 7.56 10.77 -11.94
CA LYS A 6 6.72 10.08 -12.94
C LYS A 6 5.28 10.53 -12.90
N THR A 7 4.70 10.71 -14.09
CA THR A 7 3.26 10.96 -14.27
C THR A 7 2.56 9.65 -14.62
N PHE A 8 1.49 9.35 -13.89
CA PHE A 8 0.65 8.17 -14.07
C PHE A 8 -0.70 8.58 -14.66
N ASP A 9 -1.06 7.99 -15.81
CA ASP A 9 -2.39 8.13 -16.43
C ASP A 9 -3.37 7.20 -15.71
N THR A 10 -3.99 7.71 -14.66
CA THR A 10 -4.88 6.95 -13.77
C THR A 10 -6.28 6.74 -14.35
N GLU A 11 -6.59 7.30 -15.51
CA GLU A 11 -7.89 7.14 -16.19
C GLU A 11 -7.89 6.00 -17.21
N HIS A 12 -6.74 5.74 -17.86
CA HIS A 12 -6.68 4.80 -18.98
C HIS A 12 -5.75 3.60 -18.74
N HIS A 13 -4.97 3.60 -17.66
CA HIS A 13 -3.99 2.55 -17.37
C HIS A 13 -4.13 2.03 -15.93
N THR A 14 -3.81 0.76 -15.74
CA THR A 14 -3.61 0.15 -14.43
C THR A 14 -2.13 -0.18 -14.26
N TYR A 15 -1.55 0.27 -13.16
CA TYR A 15 -0.14 0.15 -12.82
C TYR A 15 0.08 -0.89 -11.73
N ILE A 16 1.26 -1.51 -11.72
CA ILE A 16 1.63 -2.57 -10.77
C ILE A 16 2.54 -2.03 -9.69
N MET A 17 2.10 -2.13 -8.44
CA MET A 17 2.90 -1.86 -7.25
C MET A 17 3.43 -3.18 -6.71
N GLY A 18 4.73 -3.42 -6.83
CA GLY A 18 5.41 -4.64 -6.40
C GLY A 18 5.83 -4.59 -4.93
N ILE A 19 5.44 -5.59 -4.16
CA ILE A 19 5.73 -5.68 -2.72
C ILE A 19 7.16 -6.16 -2.49
N LEU A 20 7.94 -5.40 -1.72
CA LEU A 20 9.27 -5.76 -1.25
C LEU A 20 9.33 -5.70 0.29
N ASN A 21 8.98 -6.81 0.94
CA ASN A 21 9.07 -6.91 2.39
C ASN A 21 10.51 -7.14 2.84
N VAL A 22 10.99 -6.28 3.74
CA VAL A 22 12.36 -6.33 4.30
C VAL A 22 12.33 -6.74 5.77
N THR A 23 11.48 -7.72 6.10
CA THR A 23 11.40 -8.32 7.43
C THR A 23 12.45 -9.43 7.60
N PRO A 24 12.92 -9.74 8.85
CA PRO A 24 13.90 -10.78 9.09
C PRO A 24 13.55 -12.14 8.49
N ASP A 25 12.26 -12.49 8.47
CA ASP A 25 11.76 -13.75 7.93
C ASP A 25 11.78 -13.80 6.40
N SER A 26 11.83 -12.64 5.74
CA SER A 26 11.84 -12.56 4.27
C SER A 26 13.21 -12.93 3.68
N PHE A 27 14.27 -12.93 4.50
CA PHE A 27 15.66 -13.16 4.07
C PHE A 27 16.43 -14.03 5.08
N SER A 28 15.83 -15.13 5.55
CA SER A 28 16.21 -15.91 6.72
C SER A 28 17.57 -16.62 6.69
N ASP A 29 18.38 -16.51 5.61
CA ASP A 29 19.60 -17.33 5.46
C ASP A 29 20.94 -16.61 5.66
N GLY A 30 20.96 -15.40 6.24
CA GLY A 30 22.27 -14.84 6.64
C GLY A 30 22.49 -13.34 6.63
N GLY A 31 22.33 -12.69 7.76
CA GLY A 31 22.94 -11.40 8.11
C GLY A 31 22.47 -10.16 7.31
N LYS A 32 22.72 -8.94 7.87
CA LYS A 32 22.30 -7.64 7.28
C LYS A 32 22.78 -7.40 5.82
N TYR A 33 23.90 -7.95 5.40
CA TYR A 33 24.41 -7.78 4.03
C TYR A 33 23.67 -8.67 3.03
N ASN A 34 23.31 -9.89 3.42
CA ASN A 34 22.54 -10.78 2.54
C ASN A 34 21.09 -10.28 2.32
N SER A 35 20.51 -9.54 3.29
CA SER A 35 19.16 -8.98 3.16
C SER A 35 19.09 -7.85 2.13
N LEU A 36 20.11 -6.97 2.06
CA LEU A 36 20.17 -5.90 1.06
C LEU A 36 20.36 -6.47 -0.35
N ASP A 37 21.29 -7.39 -0.53
CA ASP A 37 21.55 -8.02 -1.84
C ASP A 37 20.34 -8.82 -2.34
N ALA A 38 19.66 -9.54 -1.44
CA ALA A 38 18.45 -10.27 -1.77
C ALA A 38 17.28 -9.33 -2.14
N ALA A 39 17.13 -8.20 -1.43
CA ALA A 39 16.14 -7.18 -1.76
C ALA A 39 16.41 -6.54 -3.14
N LEU A 40 17.68 -6.22 -3.43
CA LEU A 40 18.09 -5.70 -4.73
C LEU A 40 17.86 -6.70 -5.87
N TYR A 41 18.18 -7.98 -5.63
CA TYR A 41 17.93 -9.03 -6.61
C TYR A 41 16.44 -9.14 -6.92
N HIS A 42 15.59 -9.18 -5.89
CA HIS A 42 14.16 -9.25 -6.08
C HIS A 42 13.58 -7.99 -6.74
N ALA A 43 14.07 -6.81 -6.37
CA ALA A 43 13.69 -5.55 -7.03
C ALA A 43 14.05 -5.57 -8.52
N LYS A 44 15.23 -6.12 -8.88
CA LYS A 44 15.65 -6.28 -10.27
C LYS A 44 14.72 -7.22 -11.03
N GLU A 45 14.35 -8.37 -10.46
CA GLU A 45 13.37 -9.27 -11.08
C GLU A 45 12.02 -8.58 -11.31
N MET A 46 11.53 -7.81 -10.32
CA MET A 46 10.30 -7.03 -10.47
C MET A 46 10.42 -5.96 -11.57
N ALA A 47 11.56 -5.26 -11.65
CA ALA A 47 11.81 -4.26 -12.68
C ALA A 47 11.85 -4.88 -14.09
N GLU A 48 12.50 -6.03 -14.25
CA GLU A 48 12.55 -6.79 -15.52
C GLU A 48 11.16 -7.31 -15.93
N ASN A 49 10.27 -7.55 -14.97
CA ASN A 49 8.88 -7.97 -15.19
C ASN A 49 7.88 -6.81 -15.29
N GLY A 50 8.35 -5.56 -15.30
CA GLY A 50 7.52 -4.40 -15.60
C GLY A 50 6.75 -3.83 -14.40
N VAL A 51 7.30 -3.92 -13.18
CA VAL A 51 6.74 -3.20 -12.03
C VAL A 51 6.83 -1.69 -12.24
N ASP A 52 5.80 -0.97 -11.82
CA ASP A 52 5.72 0.50 -11.95
C ASP A 52 6.15 1.24 -10.69
N ILE A 53 5.95 0.62 -9.52
CA ILE A 53 6.28 1.18 -8.20
C ILE A 53 6.81 0.06 -7.30
N PHE A 54 7.91 0.27 -6.60
CA PHE A 54 8.35 -0.61 -5.51
C PHE A 54 7.66 -0.19 -4.20
N ASP A 55 7.08 -1.13 -3.46
CA ASP A 55 6.45 -0.87 -2.15
C ASP A 55 7.22 -1.56 -1.03
N ILE A 56 7.94 -0.79 -0.23
CA ILE A 56 8.91 -1.26 0.76
C ILE A 56 8.24 -1.33 2.13
N GLY A 57 8.13 -2.53 2.71
CA GLY A 57 7.58 -2.74 4.05
C GLY A 57 8.61 -3.29 5.03
N GLY A 58 8.87 -2.58 6.14
CA GLY A 58 9.78 -2.99 7.22
C GLY A 58 9.11 -3.78 8.34
N GLU A 59 7.81 -3.63 8.48
CA GLU A 59 6.95 -4.32 9.44
C GLU A 59 5.89 -5.15 8.72
N SER A 60 5.54 -6.31 9.28
CA SER A 60 4.41 -7.08 8.78
C SER A 60 3.11 -6.37 9.15
N THR A 61 2.27 -6.07 8.18
CA THR A 61 0.94 -5.47 8.40
C THR A 61 -0.18 -6.52 8.46
N ARG A 62 0.16 -7.83 8.54
CA ARG A 62 -0.82 -8.90 8.65
C ARG A 62 -1.54 -8.85 10.01
N PRO A 63 -2.84 -9.16 10.08
CA PRO A 63 -3.55 -9.24 11.35
C PRO A 63 -2.82 -10.14 12.36
N GLY A 64 -2.59 -9.62 13.58
CA GLY A 64 -1.89 -10.34 14.64
C GLY A 64 -0.36 -10.27 14.60
N HIS A 65 0.24 -9.45 13.74
CA HIS A 65 1.68 -9.19 13.76
C HIS A 65 2.11 -8.52 15.08
N ILE A 66 3.39 -8.66 15.40
CA ILE A 66 4.02 -7.95 16.52
C ILE A 66 4.55 -6.62 15.97
N GLN A 67 4.08 -5.52 16.54
CA GLN A 67 4.57 -4.19 16.22
C GLN A 67 6.03 -4.04 16.66
N ILE A 68 6.87 -3.47 15.80
CA ILE A 68 8.26 -3.13 16.09
C ILE A 68 8.40 -1.63 16.40
N SER A 69 9.54 -1.21 16.94
CA SER A 69 9.79 0.22 17.17
C SER A 69 10.02 0.98 15.85
N ASP A 70 9.87 2.30 15.89
CA ASP A 70 10.15 3.16 14.74
C ASP A 70 11.61 3.03 14.30
N GLU A 71 12.53 2.99 15.26
CA GLU A 71 13.97 2.87 15.00
C GLU A 71 14.29 1.56 14.28
N GLU A 72 13.70 0.45 14.71
CA GLU A 72 13.90 -0.85 14.08
C GLU A 72 13.34 -0.85 12.64
N GLU A 73 12.19 -0.27 12.41
CA GLU A 73 11.60 -0.17 11.08
C GLU A 73 12.43 0.73 10.16
N ILE A 74 12.90 1.89 10.66
CA ILE A 74 13.81 2.80 9.95
C ILE A 74 15.11 2.07 9.55
N GLU A 75 15.73 1.33 10.48
CA GLU A 75 16.94 0.55 10.20
C GLU A 75 16.74 -0.49 9.09
N ARG A 76 15.52 -0.99 8.90
CA ARG A 76 15.19 -1.97 7.86
C ARG A 76 14.94 -1.30 6.51
N VAL A 77 14.11 -0.23 6.45
CA VAL A 77 13.63 0.33 5.19
C VAL A 77 14.59 1.35 4.57
N VAL A 78 15.20 2.22 5.37
CA VAL A 78 16.00 3.35 4.87
C VAL A 78 17.19 2.91 4.01
N PRO A 79 18.02 1.93 4.40
CA PRO A 79 19.15 1.48 3.57
C PRO A 79 18.70 0.90 2.22
N ILE A 80 17.56 0.19 2.22
CA ILE A 80 16.99 -0.41 1.00
C ILE A 80 16.49 0.69 0.07
N ILE A 81 15.69 1.65 0.58
CA ILE A 81 15.16 2.78 -0.20
C ILE A 81 16.31 3.57 -0.82
N ALA A 82 17.32 3.96 -0.03
CA ALA A 82 18.46 4.72 -0.50
C ALA A 82 19.22 3.98 -1.63
N LYS A 83 19.37 2.66 -1.50
CA LYS A 83 20.05 1.86 -2.51
C LYS A 83 19.22 1.71 -3.78
N LEU A 84 17.93 1.38 -3.66
CA LEU A 84 17.02 1.26 -4.81
C LEU A 84 16.93 2.57 -5.60
N LYS A 85 16.92 3.72 -4.92
CA LYS A 85 16.88 5.04 -5.56
C LYS A 85 18.10 5.33 -6.42
N THR A 86 19.25 4.71 -6.13
CA THR A 86 20.46 4.85 -6.95
C THR A 86 20.53 3.87 -8.11
N GLU A 87 19.82 2.74 -8.04
CA GLU A 87 19.91 1.65 -9.03
C GLU A 87 18.77 1.70 -10.06
N PHE A 88 17.59 2.23 -9.69
CA PHE A 88 16.39 2.18 -10.52
C PHE A 88 15.73 3.54 -10.65
N ASP A 89 15.25 3.84 -11.86
CA ASP A 89 14.35 4.97 -12.13
C ASP A 89 12.88 4.52 -12.01
N ILE A 90 12.55 3.87 -10.88
CA ILE A 90 11.20 3.42 -10.53
C ILE A 90 10.83 4.10 -9.22
N PRO A 91 9.63 4.71 -9.11
CA PRO A 91 9.17 5.31 -7.86
C PRO A 91 9.14 4.30 -6.71
N ILE A 92 9.43 4.78 -5.51
CA ILE A 92 9.50 3.98 -4.29
C ILE A 92 8.40 4.42 -3.34
N SER A 93 7.58 3.47 -2.93
CA SER A 93 6.60 3.58 -1.85
C SER A 93 7.17 3.02 -0.56
N VAL A 94 6.85 3.61 0.58
CA VAL A 94 7.07 3.04 1.91
C VAL A 94 5.73 2.63 2.52
N ASP A 95 5.57 1.34 2.86
CA ASP A 95 4.40 0.78 3.54
C ASP A 95 4.60 0.95 5.05
N THR A 96 4.07 2.05 5.60
CA THR A 96 4.14 2.37 7.01
C THR A 96 2.99 3.28 7.46
N TYR A 97 2.57 3.12 8.71
CA TYR A 97 1.59 3.97 9.38
C TYR A 97 2.20 4.84 10.49
N LYS A 98 3.55 4.88 10.58
CA LYS A 98 4.31 5.63 11.57
C LYS A 98 4.97 6.85 10.92
N SER A 99 4.67 8.04 11.41
CA SER A 99 5.15 9.30 10.83
C SER A 99 6.67 9.44 10.83
N ASN A 100 7.36 8.98 11.90
CA ASN A 100 8.82 9.03 11.97
C ASN A 100 9.48 8.13 10.90
N VAL A 101 8.90 6.95 10.65
CA VAL A 101 9.38 6.03 9.61
C VAL A 101 9.13 6.63 8.22
N ALA A 102 7.94 7.19 8.00
CA ALA A 102 7.60 7.88 6.74
C ALA A 102 8.56 9.04 6.46
N GLU A 103 8.85 9.89 7.46
CA GLU A 103 9.78 11.02 7.31
C GLU A 103 11.19 10.53 6.95
N ALA A 104 11.71 9.53 7.65
CA ALA A 104 13.04 8.96 7.36
C ALA A 104 13.10 8.31 5.97
N ALA A 105 12.04 7.60 5.56
CA ALA A 105 11.93 7.00 4.24
C ALA A 105 11.88 8.03 3.11
N ILE A 106 11.11 9.11 3.28
CA ILE A 106 11.04 10.23 2.31
C ILE A 106 12.42 10.89 2.17
N GLN A 107 13.11 11.14 3.28
CA GLN A 107 14.47 11.70 3.26
C GLN A 107 15.48 10.77 2.58
N ALA A 108 15.25 9.46 2.61
CA ALA A 108 16.06 8.46 1.90
C ALA A 108 15.70 8.33 0.41
N GLY A 109 14.60 8.94 -0.03
CA GLY A 109 14.17 8.97 -1.43
C GLY A 109 12.87 8.25 -1.75
N ALA A 110 12.03 7.93 -0.76
CA ALA A 110 10.68 7.43 -1.02
C ALA A 110 9.82 8.54 -1.67
N ASP A 111 9.04 8.16 -2.66
CA ASP A 111 8.21 9.03 -3.49
C ASP A 111 6.72 8.96 -3.12
N LEU A 112 6.33 7.93 -2.32
CA LEU A 112 4.97 7.69 -1.88
C LEU A 112 4.95 7.10 -0.46
N VAL A 113 3.98 7.49 0.34
CA VAL A 113 3.66 6.84 1.63
C VAL A 113 2.39 6.02 1.47
N ASN A 114 2.48 4.71 1.71
CA ASN A 114 1.33 3.79 1.73
C ASN A 114 0.91 3.57 3.18
N ASP A 115 -0.13 4.30 3.62
CA ASP A 115 -0.62 4.29 4.99
C ASP A 115 -1.88 3.43 5.13
N ILE A 116 -1.73 2.26 5.75
CA ILE A 116 -2.82 1.31 5.98
C ILE A 116 -3.87 1.76 7.01
N TRP A 117 -3.67 2.90 7.66
CA TRP A 117 -4.62 3.49 8.60
C TRP A 117 -5.25 4.80 8.09
N GLY A 118 -4.86 5.28 6.90
CA GLY A 118 -5.44 6.45 6.29
C GLY A 118 -5.39 7.69 7.18
N LEU A 119 -4.22 8.00 7.73
CA LEU A 119 -3.93 9.14 8.61
C LEU A 119 -4.56 9.06 10.01
N LYS A 120 -5.17 7.92 10.39
CA LYS A 120 -5.94 7.81 11.65
C LYS A 120 -5.14 7.14 12.80
N TYR A 121 -3.95 6.60 12.54
CA TYR A 121 -3.12 5.96 13.56
C TYR A 121 -2.16 6.96 14.21
N ASP A 122 -1.41 7.69 13.41
CA ASP A 122 -0.42 8.68 13.85
C ASP A 122 -0.84 10.08 13.37
N GLU A 123 -1.19 10.94 14.31
CA GLU A 123 -1.68 12.31 14.05
C GLU A 123 -0.67 13.17 13.26
N LYS A 124 0.63 12.84 13.30
CA LYS A 124 1.68 13.57 12.59
C LYS A 124 1.85 13.11 11.15
N MET A 125 1.29 11.97 10.75
CA MET A 125 1.47 11.42 9.41
C MET A 125 1.05 12.43 8.32
N ALA A 126 -0.11 13.04 8.47
CA ALA A 126 -0.61 14.02 7.52
C ALA A 126 0.31 15.25 7.40
N GLU A 127 0.88 15.73 8.52
CA GLU A 127 1.83 16.85 8.52
C GLU A 127 3.13 16.50 7.81
N VAL A 128 3.65 15.28 8.01
CA VAL A 128 4.85 14.78 7.33
C VAL A 128 4.63 14.73 5.82
N ILE A 129 3.54 14.09 5.37
CA ILE A 129 3.22 13.98 3.94
C ILE A 129 3.08 15.38 3.30
N ALA A 130 2.35 16.30 3.95
CA ALA A 130 2.17 17.68 3.49
C ALA A 130 3.48 18.47 3.45
N LYS A 131 4.33 18.35 4.47
CA LYS A 131 5.64 19.03 4.56
C LYS A 131 6.54 18.70 3.38
N TYR A 132 6.56 17.45 2.95
CA TYR A 132 7.42 16.99 1.86
C TYR A 132 6.70 16.97 0.50
N GLN A 133 5.41 17.29 0.45
CA GLN A 133 4.58 17.21 -0.77
C GLN A 133 4.67 15.84 -1.45
N THR A 134 4.75 14.78 -0.64
CA THR A 134 4.89 13.40 -1.08
C THR A 134 3.53 12.84 -1.47
N ALA A 135 3.46 11.97 -2.49
CA ALA A 135 2.23 11.25 -2.79
C ALA A 135 1.87 10.28 -1.65
N CYS A 136 0.60 9.98 -1.48
CA CYS A 136 0.14 9.03 -0.47
C CYS A 136 -0.98 8.11 -0.99
N CYS A 137 -0.95 6.87 -0.51
CA CYS A 137 -2.04 5.93 -0.60
C CYS A 137 -2.69 5.81 0.79
N LEU A 138 -3.95 6.16 0.88
CA LEU A 138 -4.68 6.22 2.14
C LEU A 138 -5.73 5.11 2.17
N MET A 139 -5.51 4.12 3.04
CA MET A 139 -6.34 2.91 3.08
C MET A 139 -7.45 3.03 4.11
N HIS A 140 -8.64 2.52 3.74
CA HIS A 140 -9.73 2.30 4.68
C HIS A 140 -9.40 1.14 5.63
N ASN A 141 -9.41 1.42 6.93
CA ASN A 141 -9.22 0.45 8.00
C ASN A 141 -10.08 0.77 9.21
N ARG A 142 -10.51 -0.27 9.94
CA ARG A 142 -11.18 -0.17 11.25
C ARG A 142 -10.63 -1.23 12.21
N ASN A 143 -10.69 -0.95 13.51
CA ASN A 143 -10.33 -1.89 14.57
C ASN A 143 -11.41 -2.97 14.82
N ASN A 144 -12.56 -2.86 14.17
CA ASN A 144 -13.70 -3.76 14.30
C ASN A 144 -14.35 -4.02 12.93
N THR A 145 -15.39 -4.84 12.92
CA THR A 145 -16.20 -5.17 11.73
C THR A 145 -17.64 -4.70 11.87
N GLU A 146 -17.87 -3.64 12.63
CA GLU A 146 -19.21 -3.09 12.89
C GLU A 146 -19.53 -1.99 11.88
N TYR A 147 -20.52 -2.24 11.03
CA TYR A 147 -21.01 -1.33 10.01
C TYR A 147 -22.53 -1.27 10.06
N ASN A 148 -23.12 -0.09 9.82
CA ASN A 148 -24.57 0.06 9.66
C ASN A 148 -25.00 -0.20 8.22
N ASN A 149 -24.34 0.48 7.27
CA ASN A 149 -24.43 0.22 5.85
C ASN A 149 -23.00 0.12 5.31
N PHE A 150 -22.54 -1.10 5.03
CA PHE A 150 -21.13 -1.39 4.82
C PHE A 150 -20.47 -0.49 3.77
N ILE A 151 -21.03 -0.39 2.55
CA ILE A 151 -20.41 0.40 1.47
C ILE A 151 -20.47 1.89 1.76
N GLU A 152 -21.61 2.40 2.27
CA GLU A 152 -21.75 3.81 2.64
C GLU A 152 -20.80 4.20 3.77
N ASP A 153 -20.71 3.37 4.81
CA ASP A 153 -19.78 3.60 5.93
C ASP A 153 -18.31 3.62 5.48
N VAL A 154 -17.91 2.72 4.55
CA VAL A 154 -16.57 2.74 3.96
C VAL A 154 -16.30 4.04 3.20
N LEU A 155 -17.28 4.51 2.41
CA LEU A 155 -17.15 5.76 1.68
C LEU A 155 -17.07 6.97 2.63
N ASP A 156 -17.84 6.96 3.72
CA ASP A 156 -17.83 8.04 4.70
C ASP A 156 -16.50 8.07 5.49
N ASP A 157 -15.97 6.91 5.87
CA ASP A 157 -14.64 6.82 6.49
C ASP A 157 -13.52 7.34 5.57
N LEU A 158 -13.62 7.06 4.26
CA LEU A 158 -12.67 7.59 3.28
C LEU A 158 -12.84 9.10 3.04
N LYS A 159 -14.05 9.63 3.08
CA LYS A 159 -14.29 11.09 3.04
C LYS A 159 -13.64 11.79 4.24
N GLU A 160 -13.75 11.20 5.44
CA GLU A 160 -13.06 11.71 6.62
C GLU A 160 -11.53 11.71 6.43
N THR A 161 -10.96 10.60 5.92
CA THR A 161 -9.55 10.50 5.58
C THR A 161 -9.11 11.59 4.58
N ILE A 162 -9.88 11.81 3.51
CA ILE A 162 -9.64 12.88 2.54
C ILE A 162 -9.68 14.25 3.22
N GLN A 163 -10.63 14.46 4.12
CA GLN A 163 -10.73 15.73 4.86
C GLN A 163 -9.52 15.99 5.74
N LEU A 164 -9.00 14.95 6.43
CA LEU A 164 -7.77 15.04 7.22
C LEU A 164 -6.56 15.41 6.33
N ALA A 165 -6.43 14.75 5.17
CA ALA A 165 -5.37 15.04 4.21
C ALA A 165 -5.42 16.50 3.72
N LYS A 166 -6.60 16.99 3.35
CA LYS A 166 -6.80 18.38 2.87
C LYS A 166 -6.57 19.42 3.96
N GLN A 167 -6.98 19.14 5.19
CA GLN A 167 -6.73 20.04 6.34
C GLN A 167 -5.24 20.18 6.65
N ALA A 168 -4.44 19.12 6.45
CA ALA A 168 -3.00 19.16 6.58
C ALA A 168 -2.28 19.87 5.40
N GLY A 169 -2.99 20.13 4.29
CA GLY A 169 -2.43 20.76 3.09
C GLY A 169 -1.88 19.79 2.06
N ILE A 170 -2.29 18.51 2.09
CA ILE A 170 -1.97 17.55 1.02
C ILE A 170 -2.83 17.88 -0.20
N GLU A 171 -2.20 18.03 -1.37
CA GLU A 171 -2.87 18.35 -2.62
C GLU A 171 -3.65 17.16 -3.18
N ASP A 172 -4.78 17.41 -3.87
CA ASP A 172 -5.67 16.37 -4.39
C ASP A 172 -4.96 15.40 -5.37
N ASP A 173 -4.02 15.90 -6.16
CA ASP A 173 -3.26 15.11 -7.13
C ASP A 173 -2.18 14.21 -6.51
N LYS A 174 -1.98 14.31 -5.19
CA LYS A 174 -1.07 13.47 -4.38
C LYS A 174 -1.76 12.31 -3.70
N ILE A 175 -3.09 12.26 -3.70
CA ILE A 175 -3.87 11.28 -2.95
C ILE A 175 -4.34 10.15 -3.88
N MET A 176 -4.15 8.90 -3.45
CA MET A 176 -4.88 7.73 -3.92
C MET A 176 -5.53 7.03 -2.74
N LEU A 177 -6.58 6.24 -2.98
CA LEU A 177 -7.37 5.56 -1.96
C LEU A 177 -7.26 4.04 -2.13
N ASP A 178 -7.28 3.29 -1.01
CA ASP A 178 -7.37 1.83 -1.00
C ASP A 178 -8.59 1.39 -0.18
N PRO A 179 -9.47 0.53 -0.70
CA PRO A 179 -10.65 0.02 0.01
C PRO A 179 -10.31 -0.85 1.23
N GLY A 180 -9.06 -1.27 1.41
CA GLY A 180 -8.62 -2.06 2.56
C GLY A 180 -9.16 -3.48 2.58
N ILE A 181 -9.07 -4.23 1.48
CA ILE A 181 -9.44 -5.64 1.45
C ILE A 181 -8.61 -6.40 2.52
N GLY A 182 -9.30 -7.13 3.40
CA GLY A 182 -8.67 -7.91 4.48
C GLY A 182 -8.42 -7.13 5.77
N PHE A 183 -8.85 -5.86 5.86
CA PHE A 183 -8.68 -5.01 7.04
C PHE A 183 -10.03 -4.53 7.57
N GLY A 184 -10.32 -4.76 8.85
CA GLY A 184 -11.57 -4.35 9.48
C GLY A 184 -12.83 -4.88 8.79
N LYS A 185 -12.77 -6.04 8.13
CA LYS A 185 -13.83 -6.61 7.29
C LYS A 185 -13.94 -8.12 7.49
N THR A 186 -15.19 -8.65 7.53
CA THR A 186 -15.44 -10.09 7.45
C THR A 186 -15.14 -10.62 6.05
N TYR A 187 -15.23 -11.93 5.87
CA TYR A 187 -15.09 -12.55 4.55
C TYR A 187 -16.14 -12.03 3.57
N GLU A 188 -17.40 -12.01 3.98
CA GLU A 188 -18.53 -11.54 3.16
C GLU A 188 -18.38 -10.07 2.78
N MET A 189 -17.94 -9.22 3.72
CA MET A 189 -17.66 -7.81 3.47
C MET A 189 -16.53 -7.61 2.46
N ASN A 190 -15.50 -8.45 2.49
CA ASN A 190 -14.44 -8.39 1.48
C ASN A 190 -14.96 -8.75 0.08
N LEU A 191 -15.84 -9.76 -0.04
CA LEU A 191 -16.48 -10.10 -1.32
C LEU A 191 -17.40 -8.97 -1.79
N GLU A 192 -18.16 -8.36 -0.89
CA GLU A 192 -19.03 -7.22 -1.19
C GLU A 192 -18.21 -6.00 -1.62
N MET A 193 -17.08 -5.70 -0.93
CA MET A 193 -16.19 -4.62 -1.33
C MET A 193 -15.61 -4.86 -2.73
N MET A 194 -15.19 -6.07 -3.07
CA MET A 194 -14.74 -6.41 -4.43
C MET A 194 -15.83 -6.19 -5.48
N LYS A 195 -17.09 -6.52 -5.15
CA LYS A 195 -18.23 -6.28 -6.03
C LYS A 195 -18.50 -4.79 -6.27
N HIS A 196 -18.19 -3.94 -5.29
CA HIS A 196 -18.48 -2.51 -5.29
C HIS A 196 -17.22 -1.63 -5.25
N VAL A 197 -16.04 -2.15 -5.62
CA VAL A 197 -14.78 -1.38 -5.55
C VAL A 197 -14.81 -0.11 -6.41
N ASP A 198 -15.56 -0.11 -7.50
CA ASP A 198 -15.85 1.04 -8.34
C ASP A 198 -16.55 2.20 -7.60
N SER A 199 -17.25 1.93 -6.49
CA SER A 199 -17.86 2.99 -5.67
C SER A 199 -16.83 3.96 -5.08
N ILE A 200 -15.60 3.49 -4.82
CA ILE A 200 -14.52 4.35 -4.28
C ILE A 200 -14.16 5.47 -5.26
N GLN A 201 -14.23 5.22 -6.56
CA GLN A 201 -13.92 6.23 -7.59
C GLN A 201 -14.89 7.41 -7.57
N THR A 202 -16.09 7.24 -7.01
CA THR A 202 -17.06 8.34 -6.84
C THR A 202 -16.52 9.45 -5.94
N LEU A 203 -15.47 9.17 -5.16
CA LEU A 203 -14.77 10.16 -4.35
C LEU A 203 -13.79 11.03 -5.15
N GLY A 204 -13.53 10.71 -6.44
CA GLY A 204 -12.73 11.51 -7.35
C GLY A 204 -11.22 11.27 -7.28
N TYR A 205 -10.77 10.18 -6.67
CA TYR A 205 -9.35 9.84 -6.51
C TYR A 205 -9.02 8.50 -7.19
N PRO A 206 -7.75 8.31 -7.65
CA PRO A 206 -7.27 7.02 -8.12
C PRO A 206 -7.41 5.95 -7.01
N VAL A 207 -7.65 4.70 -7.43
CA VAL A 207 -7.84 3.58 -6.51
C VAL A 207 -6.71 2.58 -6.66
N LEU A 208 -6.08 2.23 -5.53
CA LEU A 208 -5.18 1.09 -5.40
C LEU A 208 -5.97 -0.09 -4.83
N LEU A 209 -5.81 -1.26 -5.45
CA LEU A 209 -6.42 -2.51 -4.99
C LEU A 209 -5.33 -3.51 -4.59
N GLY A 210 -5.27 -3.86 -3.31
CA GLY A 210 -4.37 -4.88 -2.76
C GLY A 210 -5.10 -6.17 -2.41
N THR A 211 -5.01 -7.20 -3.26
CA THR A 211 -5.67 -8.50 -3.01
C THR A 211 -4.70 -9.68 -2.99
N SER A 212 -3.42 -9.45 -3.26
CA SER A 212 -2.42 -10.51 -3.42
C SER A 212 -2.42 -11.51 -2.27
N ARG A 213 -2.77 -12.76 -2.59
CA ARG A 213 -2.77 -13.93 -1.69
C ARG A 213 -3.58 -13.76 -0.40
N LYS A 214 -4.50 -12.76 -0.35
CA LYS A 214 -5.30 -12.46 0.85
C LYS A 214 -6.25 -13.61 1.23
N SER A 215 -6.65 -13.62 2.50
CA SER A 215 -7.52 -14.66 3.08
C SER A 215 -8.86 -14.82 2.35
N MET A 216 -9.40 -13.74 1.82
CA MET A 216 -10.61 -13.76 1.00
C MET A 216 -10.49 -14.78 -0.15
N ILE A 217 -9.36 -14.77 -0.88
CA ILE A 217 -9.11 -15.73 -1.98
C ILE A 217 -9.00 -17.16 -1.43
N GLY A 218 -8.24 -17.32 -0.33
CA GLY A 218 -8.05 -18.63 0.29
C GLY A 218 -9.36 -19.26 0.80
N LEU A 219 -10.22 -18.45 1.39
CA LEU A 219 -11.53 -18.91 1.87
C LEU A 219 -12.50 -19.25 0.72
N THR A 220 -12.41 -18.49 -0.39
CA THR A 220 -13.24 -18.75 -1.58
C THR A 220 -12.85 -20.05 -2.30
N LEU A 221 -11.53 -20.31 -2.41
CA LEU A 221 -10.99 -21.41 -3.21
C LEU A 221 -10.57 -22.63 -2.37
N ASP A 222 -10.63 -22.54 -1.04
CA ASP A 222 -10.09 -23.51 -0.09
C ASP A 222 -8.61 -23.83 -0.35
N LEU A 223 -7.78 -22.74 -0.50
CA LEU A 223 -6.37 -22.86 -0.87
C LEU A 223 -5.44 -22.19 0.17
N PRO A 224 -4.27 -22.79 0.45
CA PRO A 224 -3.21 -22.14 1.24
C PRO A 224 -2.62 -20.94 0.49
N ALA A 225 -1.90 -20.07 1.20
CA ALA A 225 -1.46 -18.76 0.66
C ALA A 225 -0.53 -18.85 -0.56
N ASP A 226 0.29 -19.88 -0.64
CA ASP A 226 1.22 -20.15 -1.74
C ASP A 226 0.56 -20.65 -3.03
N GLN A 227 -0.73 -21.05 -2.96
CA GLN A 227 -1.52 -21.53 -4.10
C GLN A 227 -2.63 -20.55 -4.52
N ARG A 228 -2.54 -19.27 -4.14
CA ARG A 228 -3.56 -18.24 -4.44
C ARG A 228 -3.21 -17.33 -5.61
N GLU A 229 -2.29 -17.72 -6.45
CA GLU A 229 -1.81 -16.89 -7.57
C GLU A 229 -2.92 -16.64 -8.60
N GLU A 230 -3.58 -17.70 -9.08
CA GLU A 230 -4.68 -17.55 -10.04
C GLU A 230 -5.85 -16.73 -9.45
N GLY A 231 -6.18 -16.95 -8.18
CA GLY A 231 -7.20 -16.15 -7.49
C GLY A 231 -6.80 -14.68 -7.35
N THR A 232 -5.51 -14.41 -7.13
CA THR A 232 -4.97 -13.05 -7.13
C THR A 232 -5.12 -12.42 -8.52
N LEU A 233 -4.76 -13.15 -9.57
CA LEU A 233 -4.89 -12.67 -10.96
C LEU A 233 -6.36 -12.33 -11.29
N VAL A 234 -7.30 -13.19 -10.93
CA VAL A 234 -8.74 -12.95 -11.16
C VAL A 234 -9.21 -11.69 -10.43
N THR A 235 -8.86 -11.50 -9.15
CA THR A 235 -9.24 -10.29 -8.43
C THR A 235 -8.57 -9.03 -8.97
N THR A 236 -7.34 -9.12 -9.48
CA THR A 236 -6.65 -8.05 -10.19
C THR A 236 -7.41 -7.66 -11.47
N VAL A 237 -7.78 -8.63 -12.31
CA VAL A 237 -8.56 -8.37 -13.53
C VAL A 237 -9.91 -7.72 -13.21
N ILE A 238 -10.61 -8.19 -12.18
CA ILE A 238 -11.86 -7.57 -11.72
C ILE A 238 -11.61 -6.10 -11.31
N GLY A 239 -10.55 -5.82 -10.55
CA GLY A 239 -10.17 -4.45 -10.17
C GLY A 239 -9.91 -3.56 -11.38
N MET A 240 -9.14 -4.04 -12.35
CA MET A 240 -8.87 -3.33 -13.61
C MET A 240 -10.17 -3.02 -14.38
N MET A 241 -11.05 -4.01 -14.54
CA MET A 241 -12.35 -3.83 -15.22
C MET A 241 -13.26 -2.85 -14.50
N LYS A 242 -13.08 -2.69 -13.19
CA LYS A 242 -13.79 -1.73 -12.35
C LYS A 242 -13.05 -0.40 -12.17
N GLY A 243 -11.98 -0.17 -12.95
CA GLY A 243 -11.26 1.10 -13.03
C GLY A 243 -10.28 1.38 -11.90
N CYS A 244 -9.79 0.35 -11.19
CA CYS A 244 -8.66 0.55 -10.26
C CYS A 244 -7.41 0.95 -11.06
N SER A 245 -6.80 2.07 -10.67
CA SER A 245 -5.64 2.63 -11.37
C SER A 245 -4.32 1.97 -10.95
N PHE A 246 -4.31 1.33 -9.78
CA PHE A 246 -3.16 0.61 -9.25
C PHE A 246 -3.58 -0.74 -8.67
N VAL A 247 -2.71 -1.75 -8.78
CA VAL A 247 -2.85 -3.08 -8.16
C VAL A 247 -1.58 -3.43 -7.39
N ARG A 248 -1.75 -4.01 -6.19
CA ARG A 248 -0.64 -4.34 -5.29
C ARG A 248 -0.61 -5.83 -4.95
#